data_490ddee7cbe3e581729de40115cd3dd5
#
_entry.id   490ddee7cbe3e581729de40115cd3dd5
#
_cell.length_a   1.000
_cell.length_b   1.000
_cell.length_c   1.000
_cell.angle_alpha   90.00
_cell.angle_beta   90.00
_cell.angle_gamma   90.00
#
_symmetry.space_group_name_H-M   'P 1'
#
loop_
_entity.id
_entity.type
_entity.pdbx_description
1 polymer ?
#
loop_
_entity_poly.entity_id
_entity_poly.type
_entity_poly.pdbx_seq_one_letter_code
_entity_poly.pdbx_strand_id
1 'polypeptide(L)'
;PLGPKRREIGHGNLAKRAIKAVLPNSEEFGYTLRVVSEITESNGSSSMASVCGTSLSLMDAGVPITNPVAGIAMGLIKEENDFAVLTDILGDEDHLGDMDFKVAGTKDGVTALQMDIKVQGITAEIMESALEKAKNARMHILEKMNAVISGPKELSDNTPAMKKITVHQDKIKEIIGKGGAVIKGMQADTGASVDVNDDGVVTIFGETQSIMKAALEIIEGIIEDPELDKVYEGKVVKIVDFGAFVNILPGKDGLLHVSEISNERVENVSD
;
A
#
# COMPACT_ATOMS: atom_id res chain seq x y z
N PRO A 1 -8.15 35.29 0.30
CA PRO A 1 -6.76 34.94 0.53
C PRO A 1 -6.38 33.74 -0.32
N LEU A 2 -5.25 33.89 -1.01
CA LEU A 2 -4.71 32.83 -1.84
C LEU A 2 -3.81 31.93 -0.98
N GLY A 3 -4.35 30.84 -0.44
CA GLY A 3 -3.60 29.84 0.31
C GLY A 3 -4.10 29.59 1.74
N PRO A 4 -3.61 28.51 2.38
CA PRO A 4 -4.05 28.11 3.70
C PRO A 4 -3.57 29.08 4.78
N LYS A 5 -4.40 29.33 5.78
CA LYS A 5 -4.07 30.13 6.97
C LYS A 5 -3.19 29.34 7.94
N ARG A 6 -2.57 30.02 8.93
CA ARG A 6 -1.73 29.37 9.94
C ARG A 6 -2.40 28.20 10.66
N ARG A 7 -3.70 28.34 10.99
CA ARG A 7 -4.49 27.29 11.65
C ARG A 7 -4.62 26.05 10.77
N GLU A 8 -4.91 26.23 9.49
CA GLU A 8 -5.05 25.14 8.52
C GLU A 8 -3.72 24.40 8.33
N ILE A 9 -2.60 25.16 8.24
CA ILE A 9 -1.24 24.58 8.16
C ILE A 9 -0.94 23.77 9.43
N GLY A 10 -1.25 24.30 10.61
CA GLY A 10 -1.04 23.61 11.89
C GLY A 10 -1.85 22.32 12.00
N HIS A 11 -3.12 22.36 11.61
CA HIS A 11 -4.01 21.18 11.58
C HIS A 11 -3.51 20.12 10.59
N GLY A 12 -3.10 20.52 9.39
CA GLY A 12 -2.54 19.62 8.40
C GLY A 12 -1.25 18.96 8.88
N ASN A 13 -0.36 19.72 9.53
CA ASN A 13 0.87 19.19 10.10
C ASN A 13 0.62 18.21 11.26
N LEU A 14 -0.38 18.47 12.09
CA LEU A 14 -0.77 17.56 13.16
C LEU A 14 -1.30 16.23 12.59
N ALA A 15 -2.20 16.29 11.62
CA ALA A 15 -2.73 15.11 10.94
C ALA A 15 -1.60 14.31 10.22
N LYS A 16 -0.70 15.01 9.53
CA LYS A 16 0.46 14.39 8.89
C LYS A 16 1.36 13.64 9.90
N ARG A 17 1.66 14.27 11.05
CA ARG A 17 2.46 13.62 12.11
C ARG A 17 1.74 12.39 12.69
N ALA A 18 0.44 12.51 12.92
CA ALA A 18 -0.38 11.44 13.49
C ALA A 18 -0.34 10.17 12.61
N ILE A 19 -0.39 10.33 11.30
CA ILE A 19 -0.43 9.23 10.33
C ILE A 19 0.95 8.71 9.95
N LYS A 20 1.99 9.57 9.99
CA LYS A 20 3.35 9.20 9.54
C LYS A 20 3.89 7.93 10.21
N ALA A 21 3.54 7.70 11.47
CA ALA A 21 4.03 6.55 12.23
C ALA A 21 3.50 5.18 11.73
N VAL A 22 2.41 5.18 10.96
CA VAL A 22 1.76 3.96 10.46
C VAL A 22 1.87 3.79 8.94
N LEU A 23 2.48 4.74 8.24
CA LEU A 23 2.68 4.62 6.80
C LEU A 23 3.71 3.55 6.46
N PRO A 24 3.52 2.81 5.35
CA PRO A 24 4.53 1.91 4.83
C PRO A 24 5.80 2.68 4.42
N ASN A 25 6.92 2.00 4.39
CA ASN A 25 8.15 2.57 3.84
C ASN A 25 8.09 2.65 2.29
N SER A 26 8.97 3.45 1.69
CA SER A 26 8.98 3.67 0.23
C SER A 26 9.46 2.46 -0.59
N GLU A 27 10.08 1.47 0.04
CA GLU A 27 10.50 0.23 -0.62
C GLU A 27 9.32 -0.75 -0.72
N GLU A 28 8.47 -0.78 0.31
CA GLU A 28 7.28 -1.63 0.36
C GLU A 28 6.11 -1.04 -0.44
N PHE A 29 6.02 0.30 -0.48
CA PHE A 29 4.92 1.00 -1.14
C PHE A 29 5.45 2.17 -1.97
N GLY A 30 5.66 1.93 -3.26
CA GLY A 30 6.31 2.83 -4.20
C GLY A 30 5.48 4.04 -4.67
N TYR A 31 4.35 4.33 -4.01
CA TYR A 31 3.46 5.42 -4.40
C TYR A 31 3.70 6.68 -3.59
N THR A 32 3.49 7.83 -4.23
CA THR A 32 3.42 9.13 -3.54
C THR A 32 2.00 9.35 -3.03
N LEU A 33 1.86 9.59 -1.73
CA LEU A 33 0.59 9.84 -1.09
C LEU A 33 0.30 11.34 -1.02
N ARG A 34 -0.80 11.76 -1.61
CA ARG A 34 -1.38 13.09 -1.45
C ARG A 34 -2.75 12.96 -0.79
N VAL A 35 -2.85 13.41 0.46
CA VAL A 35 -4.11 13.43 1.21
C VAL A 35 -4.66 14.84 1.24
N VAL A 36 -5.91 14.99 0.85
CA VAL A 36 -6.65 16.25 0.91
C VAL A 36 -7.81 16.09 1.89
N SER A 37 -7.88 16.94 2.88
CA SER A 37 -8.98 17.00 3.85
C SER A 37 -9.70 18.34 3.73
N GLU A 38 -10.95 18.31 3.33
CA GLU A 38 -11.81 19.48 3.23
C GLU A 38 -12.88 19.42 4.30
N ILE A 39 -12.84 20.39 5.23
CA ILE A 39 -13.82 20.50 6.30
C ILE A 39 -14.82 21.58 5.91
N THR A 40 -16.01 21.16 5.58
CA THR A 40 -17.10 22.04 5.11
C THR A 40 -17.85 22.68 6.28
N GLU A 41 -18.01 21.94 7.39
CA GLU A 41 -18.69 22.40 8.59
C GLU A 41 -18.14 21.64 9.82
N SER A 42 -17.97 22.33 10.95
CA SER A 42 -17.45 21.72 12.18
C SER A 42 -17.87 22.55 13.41
N ASN A 43 -18.30 21.86 14.44
CA ASN A 43 -18.42 22.39 15.80
C ASN A 43 -17.68 21.49 16.80
N GLY A 44 -16.42 21.25 16.52
CA GLY A 44 -15.52 20.38 17.28
C GLY A 44 -14.14 20.38 16.64
N SER A 45 -13.37 19.32 16.82
CA SER A 45 -12.00 19.25 16.32
C SER A 45 -11.93 18.81 14.84
N SER A 46 -11.84 19.78 13.94
CA SER A 46 -11.62 19.53 12.51
C SER A 46 -10.30 18.78 12.22
N SER A 47 -9.24 19.02 13.01
CA SER A 47 -7.97 18.31 12.84
C SER A 47 -8.07 16.83 13.22
N MET A 48 -8.84 16.48 14.23
CA MET A 48 -9.03 15.07 14.61
C MET A 48 -9.98 14.35 13.65
N ALA A 49 -10.97 15.04 13.11
CA ALA A 49 -11.77 14.53 11.98
C ALA A 49 -10.88 14.24 10.77
N SER A 50 -9.93 15.13 10.45
CA SER A 50 -8.95 14.91 9.37
C SER A 50 -8.05 13.69 9.64
N VAL A 51 -7.64 13.45 10.89
CA VAL A 51 -6.87 12.24 11.26
C VAL A 51 -7.67 10.97 10.99
N CYS A 52 -8.89 10.90 11.52
CA CYS A 52 -9.76 9.73 11.36
C CYS A 52 -10.12 9.49 9.87
N GLY A 53 -10.51 10.55 9.16
CA GLY A 53 -10.85 10.49 7.73
C GLY A 53 -9.65 10.08 6.87
N THR A 54 -8.45 10.59 7.17
CA THR A 54 -7.22 10.17 6.49
C THR A 54 -6.93 8.70 6.72
N SER A 55 -7.04 8.21 7.96
CA SER A 55 -6.84 6.80 8.27
C SER A 55 -7.80 5.89 7.49
N LEU A 56 -9.08 6.24 7.46
CA LEU A 56 -10.09 5.51 6.69
C LEU A 56 -9.82 5.55 5.19
N SER A 57 -9.50 6.73 4.64
CA SER A 57 -9.28 6.89 3.20
C SER A 57 -8.02 6.16 2.71
N LEU A 58 -6.97 6.13 3.53
CA LEU A 58 -5.75 5.35 3.20
C LEU A 58 -6.04 3.86 3.16
N MET A 59 -6.80 3.33 4.13
CA MET A 59 -7.21 1.93 4.13
C MET A 59 -8.13 1.60 2.95
N ASP A 60 -9.06 2.50 2.63
CA ASP A 60 -9.98 2.33 1.49
C ASP A 60 -9.25 2.35 0.14
N ALA A 61 -8.20 3.18 0.02
CA ALA A 61 -7.34 3.24 -1.15
C ALA A 61 -6.32 2.08 -1.25
N GLY A 62 -6.30 1.16 -0.30
CA GLY A 62 -5.38 0.02 -0.30
C GLY A 62 -3.95 0.35 0.16
N VAL A 63 -3.73 1.48 0.84
CA VAL A 63 -2.42 1.79 1.42
C VAL A 63 -2.18 0.89 2.63
N PRO A 64 -1.10 0.09 2.66
CA PRO A 64 -0.87 -0.88 3.73
C PRO A 64 -0.33 -0.20 5.00
N ILE A 65 -1.18 0.64 5.63
CA ILE A 65 -0.85 1.21 6.94
C ILE A 65 -0.83 0.10 7.99
N THR A 66 0.09 0.20 8.95
CA THR A 66 0.29 -0.86 9.96
C THR A 66 -0.87 -0.97 10.94
N ASN A 67 -1.51 0.15 11.29
CA ASN A 67 -2.66 0.22 12.18
C ASN A 67 -3.54 1.43 11.83
N PRO A 68 -4.85 1.38 12.03
CA PRO A 68 -5.70 2.55 11.96
C PRO A 68 -5.37 3.54 13.08
N VAL A 69 -5.52 4.83 12.77
CA VAL A 69 -5.26 5.95 13.68
C VAL A 69 -6.55 6.72 13.90
N ALA A 70 -6.93 6.89 15.17
CA ALA A 70 -7.99 7.80 15.57
C ALA A 70 -7.44 8.99 16.35
N GLY A 71 -8.20 10.06 16.39
CA GLY A 71 -7.86 11.26 17.15
C GLY A 71 -9.06 11.79 17.92
N ILE A 72 -8.78 12.42 19.06
CA ILE A 72 -9.76 13.04 19.94
C ILE A 72 -9.24 14.39 20.44
N ALA A 73 -10.14 15.35 20.61
CA ALA A 73 -9.86 16.62 21.29
C ALA A 73 -10.42 16.59 22.71
N MET A 74 -9.56 16.92 23.64
CA MET A 74 -9.84 16.96 25.06
C MET A 74 -9.76 18.40 25.57
N GLY A 75 -10.51 18.71 26.61
CA GLY A 75 -10.48 19.98 27.29
C GLY A 75 -10.24 19.82 28.78
N LEU A 76 -9.88 20.93 29.44
CA LEU A 76 -9.73 21.02 30.87
C LEU A 76 -10.44 22.28 31.37
N ILE A 77 -11.18 22.12 32.44
CA ILE A 77 -11.64 23.19 33.30
C ILE A 77 -10.96 22.99 34.66
N LYS A 78 -10.26 24.01 35.16
CA LYS A 78 -9.49 23.95 36.41
C LYS A 78 -9.94 25.03 37.36
N GLU A 79 -10.43 24.63 38.51
CA GLU A 79 -10.72 25.49 39.64
C GLU A 79 -9.54 25.46 40.65
N GLU A 80 -9.60 26.24 41.72
CA GLU A 80 -8.52 26.33 42.69
C GLU A 80 -8.13 24.97 43.31
N ASN A 81 -9.12 24.15 43.63
CA ASN A 81 -8.91 22.83 44.31
C ASN A 81 -9.50 21.65 43.57
N ASP A 82 -9.99 21.83 42.33
CA ASP A 82 -10.63 20.78 41.57
C ASP A 82 -10.38 20.94 40.07
N PHE A 83 -10.60 19.88 39.27
CA PHE A 83 -10.50 19.95 37.83
C PHE A 83 -11.48 18.99 37.16
N ALA A 84 -11.92 19.36 35.98
CA ALA A 84 -12.71 18.49 35.11
C ALA A 84 -12.07 18.35 33.76
N VAL A 85 -11.85 17.09 33.34
CA VAL A 85 -11.39 16.77 31.96
C VAL A 85 -12.59 16.50 31.09
N LEU A 86 -12.73 17.27 30.02
CA LEU A 86 -13.77 17.18 29.03
C LEU A 86 -13.29 16.31 27.87
N THR A 87 -14.18 15.50 27.32
CA THR A 87 -13.89 14.59 26.20
C THR A 87 -14.72 15.01 24.98
N ASP A 88 -14.08 15.12 23.81
CA ASP A 88 -14.70 15.53 22.55
C ASP A 88 -15.30 16.94 22.62
N ILE A 89 -14.43 17.91 22.87
CA ILE A 89 -14.84 19.29 23.13
C ILE A 89 -15.42 19.97 21.90
N LEU A 90 -16.45 20.78 22.15
CA LEU A 90 -17.05 21.72 21.21
C LEU A 90 -16.20 22.98 21.04
N GLY A 91 -16.51 23.81 20.03
CA GLY A 91 -15.79 25.04 19.78
C GLY A 91 -15.82 26.04 20.97
N ASP A 92 -16.93 26.14 21.68
CA ASP A 92 -17.05 27.00 22.89
C ASP A 92 -16.22 26.46 24.05
N GLU A 93 -16.17 25.16 24.24
CA GLU A 93 -15.35 24.49 25.26
C GLU A 93 -13.85 24.62 24.97
N ASP A 94 -13.45 24.60 23.68
CA ASP A 94 -12.09 24.91 23.24
C ASP A 94 -11.72 26.37 23.56
N HIS A 95 -12.64 27.32 23.33
CA HIS A 95 -12.39 28.74 23.52
C HIS A 95 -12.35 29.14 25.00
N LEU A 96 -13.28 28.63 25.80
CA LEU A 96 -13.49 29.02 27.21
C LEU A 96 -12.67 28.14 28.18
N GLY A 97 -12.21 26.97 27.76
CA GLY A 97 -11.47 26.05 28.60
C GLY A 97 -10.05 26.50 28.92
N ASP A 98 -9.50 25.96 29.99
CA ASP A 98 -8.18 26.28 30.53
C ASP A 98 -7.02 25.58 29.82
N MET A 99 -7.31 24.47 29.19
CA MET A 99 -6.40 23.73 28.30
C MET A 99 -7.21 22.98 27.28
N ASP A 100 -6.74 22.97 26.05
CA ASP A 100 -7.15 22.00 25.05
C ASP A 100 -5.96 21.15 24.61
N PHE A 101 -6.21 19.88 24.37
CA PHE A 101 -5.20 19.02 23.80
C PHE A 101 -5.81 17.96 22.88
N LYS A 102 -5.08 17.67 21.83
CA LYS A 102 -5.47 16.75 20.78
C LYS A 102 -4.54 15.56 20.82
N VAL A 103 -5.11 14.37 20.94
CA VAL A 103 -4.37 13.13 21.04
C VAL A 103 -4.78 12.22 19.89
N ALA A 104 -3.82 11.88 19.03
CA ALA A 104 -4.01 10.90 17.98
C ALA A 104 -3.15 9.67 18.23
N GLY A 105 -3.63 8.51 17.79
CA GLY A 105 -2.87 7.27 17.96
C GLY A 105 -3.63 6.02 17.51
N THR A 106 -2.90 4.91 17.55
CA THR A 106 -3.41 3.57 17.29
C THR A 106 -3.95 2.94 18.59
N LYS A 107 -4.33 1.67 18.50
CA LYS A 107 -4.64 0.87 19.70
C LYS A 107 -3.42 0.68 20.62
N ASP A 108 -2.21 0.71 20.06
CA ASP A 108 -0.98 0.38 20.76
C ASP A 108 -0.32 1.61 21.41
N GLY A 109 -0.62 2.82 20.93
CA GLY A 109 -0.02 4.02 21.49
C GLY A 109 -0.39 5.32 20.78
N VAL A 110 0.14 6.43 21.34
CA VAL A 110 -0.02 7.78 20.81
C VAL A 110 0.98 8.02 19.70
N THR A 111 0.52 8.53 18.55
CA THR A 111 1.35 8.89 17.39
C THR A 111 1.57 10.41 17.27
N ALA A 112 0.64 11.20 17.76
CA ALA A 112 0.79 12.65 17.82
C ALA A 112 -0.01 13.25 18.98
N LEU A 113 0.53 14.33 19.55
CA LEU A 113 -0.09 15.12 20.58
C LEU A 113 0.15 16.60 20.28
N GLN A 114 -0.88 17.41 20.47
CA GLN A 114 -0.79 18.87 20.50
C GLN A 114 -1.53 19.36 21.73
N MET A 115 -0.94 20.30 22.42
CA MET A 115 -1.49 20.86 23.66
C MET A 115 -1.40 22.40 23.60
N ASP A 116 -2.48 23.06 24.01
CA ASP A 116 -2.54 24.50 24.23
C ASP A 116 -2.99 24.75 25.69
N ILE A 117 -2.09 25.29 26.48
CA ILE A 117 -2.29 25.54 27.94
C ILE A 117 -2.46 27.01 28.14
N LYS A 118 -3.61 27.43 28.69
CA LYS A 118 -3.99 28.83 28.93
C LYS A 118 -3.85 29.23 30.40
N VAL A 119 -3.62 28.27 31.28
CA VAL A 119 -3.47 28.46 32.74
C VAL A 119 -2.16 27.87 33.25
N GLN A 120 -1.75 28.31 34.45
CA GLN A 120 -0.59 27.73 35.12
C GLN A 120 -0.98 26.55 36.01
N GLY A 121 -0.01 25.69 36.31
CA GLY A 121 -0.17 24.62 37.29
C GLY A 121 -0.91 23.39 36.77
N ILE A 122 -0.64 22.96 35.53
CA ILE A 122 -1.01 21.65 35.06
C ILE A 122 -0.13 20.61 35.75
N THR A 123 -0.75 19.76 36.57
CA THR A 123 -0.05 18.71 37.34
C THR A 123 0.07 17.40 36.58
N ALA A 124 0.95 16.52 37.03
CA ALA A 124 1.06 15.18 36.49
C ALA A 124 -0.25 14.37 36.61
N GLU A 125 -0.98 14.56 37.72
CA GLU A 125 -2.29 13.93 37.94
C GLU A 125 -3.33 14.37 36.89
N ILE A 126 -3.40 15.68 36.60
CA ILE A 126 -4.28 16.20 35.53
C ILE A 126 -3.94 15.57 34.20
N MET A 127 -2.64 15.50 33.86
CA MET A 127 -2.18 14.90 32.59
C MET A 127 -2.47 13.43 32.50
N GLU A 128 -2.26 12.68 33.58
CA GLU A 128 -2.54 11.23 33.60
C GLU A 128 -4.03 10.96 33.38
N SER A 129 -4.91 11.67 34.14
CA SER A 129 -6.37 11.60 33.96
C SER A 129 -6.80 11.94 32.52
N ALA A 130 -6.22 13.01 31.97
CA ALA A 130 -6.53 13.49 30.63
C ALA A 130 -6.10 12.47 29.55
N LEU A 131 -4.91 11.90 29.66
CA LEU A 131 -4.40 10.90 28.72
C LEU A 131 -5.17 9.58 28.79
N GLU A 132 -5.59 9.17 30.00
CA GLU A 132 -6.41 7.97 30.16
C GLU A 132 -7.79 8.14 29.52
N LYS A 133 -8.47 9.26 29.79
CA LYS A 133 -9.74 9.58 29.12
C LYS A 133 -9.58 9.67 27.60
N ALA A 134 -8.51 10.30 27.12
CA ALA A 134 -8.22 10.37 25.68
C ALA A 134 -7.98 8.99 25.07
N LYS A 135 -7.32 8.07 25.79
CA LYS A 135 -7.16 6.67 25.37
C LYS A 135 -8.51 6.00 25.21
N ASN A 136 -9.38 6.08 26.20
CA ASN A 136 -10.71 5.45 26.17
C ASN A 136 -11.55 5.99 25.01
N ALA A 137 -11.53 7.31 24.79
CA ALA A 137 -12.22 7.94 23.67
C ALA A 137 -11.66 7.50 22.31
N ARG A 138 -10.34 7.46 22.15
CA ARG A 138 -9.71 6.95 20.92
C ARG A 138 -10.06 5.50 20.64
N MET A 139 -10.07 4.64 21.66
CA MET A 139 -10.45 3.24 21.51
C MET A 139 -11.90 3.10 21.04
N HIS A 140 -12.81 3.89 21.57
CA HIS A 140 -14.19 3.94 21.12
C HIS A 140 -14.31 4.38 19.64
N ILE A 141 -13.57 5.41 19.24
CA ILE A 141 -13.56 5.86 17.84
C ILE A 141 -12.97 4.77 16.92
N LEU A 142 -11.85 4.14 17.30
CA LEU A 142 -11.25 3.04 16.56
C LEU A 142 -12.22 1.87 16.38
N GLU A 143 -13.02 1.54 17.38
CA GLU A 143 -14.06 0.52 17.29
C GLU A 143 -15.09 0.87 16.20
N LYS A 144 -15.57 2.11 16.15
CA LYS A 144 -16.51 2.58 15.12
C LYS A 144 -15.87 2.59 13.73
N MET A 145 -14.62 3.02 13.61
CA MET A 145 -13.87 3.00 12.36
C MET A 145 -13.67 1.56 11.85
N ASN A 146 -13.25 0.65 12.73
CA ASN A 146 -13.00 -0.75 12.39
C ASN A 146 -14.28 -1.53 12.03
N ALA A 147 -15.44 -1.10 12.51
CA ALA A 147 -16.73 -1.66 12.09
C ALA A 147 -17.05 -1.37 10.62
N VAL A 148 -16.45 -0.32 10.04
CA VAL A 148 -16.62 0.05 8.61
C VAL A 148 -15.48 -0.49 7.77
N ILE A 149 -14.23 -0.27 8.20
CA ILE A 149 -13.02 -0.73 7.52
C ILE A 149 -12.05 -1.25 8.58
N SER A 150 -11.80 -2.55 8.61
CA SER A 150 -10.95 -3.20 9.61
C SER A 150 -9.46 -3.26 9.23
N GLY A 151 -9.13 -2.91 7.99
CA GLY A 151 -7.76 -2.92 7.47
C GLY A 151 -7.70 -2.42 6.02
N PRO A 152 -6.50 -2.30 5.46
CA PRO A 152 -6.33 -1.88 4.07
C PRO A 152 -7.05 -2.83 3.10
N LYS A 153 -7.76 -2.26 2.13
CA LYS A 153 -8.34 -2.99 1.00
C LYS A 153 -7.26 -3.38 -0.01
N GLU A 154 -7.59 -4.24 -0.94
CA GLU A 154 -6.75 -4.45 -2.12
C GLU A 154 -6.70 -3.18 -2.98
N LEU A 155 -5.55 -2.95 -3.62
CA LEU A 155 -5.43 -1.84 -4.58
C LEU A 155 -6.42 -2.02 -5.72
N SER A 156 -7.09 -0.93 -6.09
CA SER A 156 -7.98 -0.91 -7.26
C SER A 156 -7.21 -1.28 -8.52
N ASP A 157 -7.84 -2.02 -9.44
CA ASP A 157 -7.25 -2.34 -10.75
C ASP A 157 -6.86 -1.07 -11.54
N ASN A 158 -7.59 0.01 -11.35
CA ASN A 158 -7.28 1.31 -11.97
C ASN A 158 -6.09 2.05 -11.34
N THR A 159 -5.48 1.50 -10.30
CA THR A 159 -4.30 2.11 -9.68
C THR A 159 -3.06 1.75 -10.51
N PRO A 160 -2.25 2.73 -10.95
CA PRO A 160 -0.97 2.44 -11.60
C PRO A 160 -0.14 1.51 -10.73
N ALA A 161 0.47 0.51 -11.35
CA ALA A 161 1.24 -0.51 -10.64
C ALA A 161 2.70 -0.51 -11.05
N MET A 162 3.59 -0.72 -10.09
CA MET A 162 4.99 -0.95 -10.36
C MET A 162 5.47 -2.16 -9.57
N LYS A 163 6.18 -3.05 -10.24
CA LYS A 163 6.82 -4.23 -9.64
C LYS A 163 8.29 -4.23 -9.98
N LYS A 164 9.13 -4.52 -9.00
CA LYS A 164 10.55 -4.80 -9.21
C LYS A 164 10.82 -6.26 -8.89
N ILE A 165 11.50 -6.95 -9.78
CA ILE A 165 11.99 -8.30 -9.56
C ILE A 165 13.48 -8.35 -9.89
N THR A 166 14.21 -9.26 -9.26
CA THR A 166 15.62 -9.50 -9.57
C THR A 166 15.74 -10.85 -10.26
N VAL A 167 16.37 -10.85 -11.41
CA VAL A 167 16.61 -12.04 -12.22
C VAL A 167 18.11 -12.33 -12.32
N HIS A 168 18.48 -13.58 -12.59
CA HIS A 168 19.88 -13.92 -12.85
C HIS A 168 20.37 -13.24 -14.14
N GLN A 169 21.63 -12.82 -14.16
CA GLN A 169 22.21 -12.07 -15.30
C GLN A 169 22.07 -12.80 -16.65
N ASP A 170 22.11 -14.13 -16.66
CA ASP A 170 21.91 -14.92 -17.87
C ASP A 170 20.52 -14.72 -18.48
N LYS A 171 19.49 -14.48 -17.66
CA LYS A 171 18.10 -14.26 -18.08
C LYS A 171 17.85 -12.87 -18.68
N ILE A 172 18.73 -11.90 -18.43
CA ILE A 172 18.62 -10.54 -19.00
C ILE A 172 18.53 -10.61 -20.52
N LYS A 173 19.38 -11.44 -21.16
CA LYS A 173 19.41 -11.59 -22.61
C LYS A 173 18.14 -12.23 -23.17
N GLU A 174 17.53 -13.14 -22.41
CA GLU A 174 16.26 -13.79 -22.78
C GLU A 174 15.10 -12.78 -22.72
N ILE A 175 15.03 -11.95 -21.66
CA ILE A 175 14.00 -10.92 -21.47
C ILE A 175 14.12 -9.83 -22.54
N ILE A 176 15.33 -9.37 -22.83
CA ILE A 176 15.55 -8.32 -23.83
C ILE A 176 15.33 -8.89 -25.25
N GLY A 177 15.83 -10.08 -25.52
CA GLY A 177 15.81 -10.70 -26.83
C GLY A 177 16.77 -10.05 -27.84
N LYS A 178 16.95 -10.67 -29.00
CA LYS A 178 17.84 -10.16 -30.06
C LYS A 178 17.38 -8.79 -30.55
N GLY A 179 18.20 -7.77 -30.34
CA GLY A 179 17.91 -6.37 -30.74
C GLY A 179 16.71 -5.77 -29.97
N GLY A 180 16.39 -6.31 -28.80
CA GLY A 180 15.26 -5.84 -27.99
C GLY A 180 13.89 -6.35 -28.46
N ALA A 181 13.82 -7.38 -29.30
CA ALA A 181 12.56 -7.83 -29.91
C ALA A 181 11.57 -8.37 -28.86
N VAL A 182 12.05 -9.12 -27.86
CA VAL A 182 11.17 -9.73 -26.84
C VAL A 182 10.56 -8.66 -25.94
N ILE A 183 11.40 -7.78 -25.38
CA ILE A 183 10.92 -6.71 -24.48
C ILE A 183 9.98 -5.74 -25.21
N LYS A 184 10.27 -5.39 -26.48
CA LYS A 184 9.41 -4.51 -27.28
C LYS A 184 8.08 -5.18 -27.62
N GLY A 185 8.09 -6.49 -27.95
CA GLY A 185 6.89 -7.26 -28.18
C GLY A 185 6.00 -7.31 -26.95
N MET A 186 6.57 -7.66 -25.80
CA MET A 186 5.88 -7.69 -24.52
C MET A 186 5.24 -6.32 -24.18
N GLN A 187 6.00 -5.22 -24.35
CA GLN A 187 5.47 -3.88 -24.11
C GLN A 187 4.33 -3.52 -25.07
N ALA A 188 4.40 -3.94 -26.34
CA ALA A 188 3.35 -3.70 -27.32
C ALA A 188 2.09 -4.54 -27.02
N ASP A 189 2.26 -5.79 -26.61
CA ASP A 189 1.15 -6.72 -26.35
C ASP A 189 0.41 -6.40 -25.06
N THR A 190 1.13 -5.97 -24.02
CA THR A 190 0.55 -5.71 -22.69
C THR A 190 0.22 -4.24 -22.43
N GLY A 191 0.89 -3.31 -23.10
CA GLY A 191 0.85 -1.88 -22.78
C GLY A 191 1.69 -1.48 -21.55
N ALA A 192 2.42 -2.43 -20.96
CA ALA A 192 3.32 -2.16 -19.84
C ALA A 192 4.62 -1.50 -20.29
N SER A 193 5.25 -0.72 -19.42
CA SER A 193 6.64 -0.30 -19.57
C SER A 193 7.54 -1.24 -18.78
N VAL A 194 8.56 -1.78 -19.42
CA VAL A 194 9.50 -2.70 -18.79
C VAL A 194 10.92 -2.16 -18.99
N ASP A 195 11.67 -2.04 -17.91
CA ASP A 195 13.05 -1.62 -17.90
C ASP A 195 13.93 -2.68 -17.20
N VAL A 196 15.10 -2.95 -17.75
CA VAL A 196 16.02 -3.97 -17.23
C VAL A 196 17.41 -3.35 -17.12
N ASN A 197 17.98 -3.37 -15.93
CA ASN A 197 19.34 -2.88 -15.72
C ASN A 197 20.38 -4.02 -15.77
N ASP A 198 21.66 -3.66 -15.80
CA ASP A 198 22.78 -4.60 -15.88
C ASP A 198 22.93 -5.50 -14.64
N ASP A 199 22.38 -5.09 -13.51
CA ASP A 199 22.38 -5.85 -12.24
C ASP A 199 21.29 -6.93 -12.21
N GLY A 200 20.47 -7.03 -13.25
CA GLY A 200 19.35 -7.97 -13.32
C GLY A 200 18.07 -7.50 -12.62
N VAL A 201 17.98 -6.21 -12.27
CA VAL A 201 16.72 -5.67 -11.74
C VAL A 201 15.81 -5.32 -12.91
N VAL A 202 14.66 -5.98 -12.95
CA VAL A 202 13.58 -5.73 -13.92
C VAL A 202 12.51 -4.90 -13.23
N THR A 203 12.24 -3.72 -13.75
CA THR A 203 11.18 -2.83 -13.31
C THR A 203 10.03 -2.85 -14.31
N ILE A 204 8.85 -3.24 -13.85
CA ILE A 204 7.63 -3.36 -14.65
C ILE A 204 6.67 -2.29 -14.16
N PHE A 205 6.19 -1.44 -15.05
CA PHE A 205 5.18 -0.43 -14.78
C PHE A 205 3.97 -0.64 -15.68
N GLY A 206 2.77 -0.58 -15.09
CA GLY A 206 1.49 -0.62 -15.79
C GLY A 206 0.59 0.52 -15.35
N GLU A 207 -0.17 1.10 -16.26
CA GLU A 207 -1.20 2.10 -15.93
C GLU A 207 -2.33 1.49 -15.08
N THR A 208 -2.46 0.17 -15.09
CA THR A 208 -3.37 -0.61 -14.23
C THR A 208 -2.65 -1.81 -13.62
N GLN A 209 -3.24 -2.40 -12.58
CA GLN A 209 -2.75 -3.64 -11.96
C GLN A 209 -2.74 -4.80 -12.97
N SER A 210 -3.77 -4.91 -13.81
CA SER A 210 -3.90 -5.96 -14.83
C SER A 210 -2.79 -5.87 -15.88
N ILE A 211 -2.45 -4.67 -16.35
CA ILE A 211 -1.36 -4.44 -17.31
C ILE A 211 -0.01 -4.89 -16.74
N MET A 212 0.28 -4.49 -15.50
CA MET A 212 1.52 -4.87 -14.83
C MET A 212 1.60 -6.39 -14.61
N LYS A 213 0.50 -7.03 -14.17
CA LYS A 213 0.44 -8.48 -13.97
C LYS A 213 0.64 -9.25 -15.26
N ALA A 214 0.03 -8.85 -16.38
CA ALA A 214 0.21 -9.50 -17.67
C ALA A 214 1.68 -9.47 -18.13
N ALA A 215 2.38 -8.36 -17.96
CA ALA A 215 3.80 -8.28 -18.29
C ALA A 215 4.66 -9.13 -17.33
N LEU A 216 4.31 -9.15 -16.03
CA LEU A 216 5.00 -9.97 -15.04
C LEU A 216 4.89 -11.46 -15.37
N GLU A 217 3.70 -11.96 -15.72
CA GLU A 217 3.46 -13.36 -16.11
C GLU A 217 4.30 -13.76 -17.33
N ILE A 218 4.43 -12.89 -18.34
CA ILE A 218 5.29 -13.13 -19.50
C ILE A 218 6.75 -13.25 -19.06
N ILE A 219 7.22 -12.35 -18.21
CA ILE A 219 8.61 -12.37 -17.72
C ILE A 219 8.87 -13.62 -16.88
N GLU A 220 7.96 -13.97 -15.97
CA GLU A 220 8.05 -15.19 -15.15
C GLU A 220 8.14 -16.43 -16.03
N GLY A 221 7.33 -16.54 -17.09
CA GLY A 221 7.42 -17.61 -18.06
C GLY A 221 8.75 -17.66 -18.83
N ILE A 222 9.37 -16.51 -19.13
CA ILE A 222 10.68 -16.46 -19.79
C ILE A 222 11.80 -16.95 -18.84
N ILE A 223 11.74 -16.54 -17.57
CA ILE A 223 12.79 -16.87 -16.58
C ILE A 223 12.61 -18.27 -15.98
N GLU A 224 11.41 -18.83 -16.04
CA GLU A 224 11.13 -20.18 -15.54
C GLU A 224 11.98 -21.19 -16.32
N ASP A 225 12.76 -22.01 -15.62
CA ASP A 225 13.49 -23.12 -16.24
C ASP A 225 12.67 -24.41 -16.15
N PRO A 226 12.74 -25.28 -17.18
CA PRO A 226 12.06 -26.56 -17.13
C PRO A 226 12.53 -27.41 -15.95
N GLU A 227 11.57 -27.91 -15.16
CA GLU A 227 11.84 -28.79 -14.03
C GLU A 227 11.77 -30.25 -14.46
N LEU A 228 12.67 -31.07 -13.91
CA LEU A 228 12.63 -32.52 -14.11
C LEU A 228 11.34 -33.11 -13.53
N ASP A 229 10.76 -34.07 -14.23
CA ASP A 229 9.54 -34.79 -13.83
C ASP A 229 8.25 -33.95 -13.79
N LYS A 230 8.30 -32.67 -14.21
CA LYS A 230 7.11 -31.81 -14.33
C LYS A 230 6.44 -32.02 -15.68
N VAL A 231 5.13 -32.14 -15.67
CA VAL A 231 4.32 -32.26 -16.89
C VAL A 231 3.99 -30.88 -17.45
N TYR A 232 4.29 -30.66 -18.71
CA TYR A 232 4.00 -29.43 -19.43
C TYR A 232 3.01 -29.68 -20.57
N GLU A 233 2.05 -28.77 -20.73
CA GLU A 233 1.25 -28.70 -21.95
C GLU A 233 1.95 -27.75 -22.94
N GLY A 234 2.21 -28.24 -24.16
CA GLY A 234 2.96 -27.50 -25.16
C GLY A 234 2.44 -27.69 -26.56
N LYS A 235 2.80 -26.76 -27.47
CA LYS A 235 2.46 -26.85 -28.88
C LYS A 235 3.63 -27.42 -29.67
N VAL A 236 3.38 -28.42 -30.54
CA VAL A 236 4.38 -28.91 -31.49
C VAL A 236 4.75 -27.78 -32.46
N VAL A 237 6.03 -27.39 -32.46
CA VAL A 237 6.56 -26.31 -33.31
C VAL A 237 7.34 -26.83 -34.50
N LYS A 238 7.91 -28.05 -34.41
CA LYS A 238 8.64 -28.67 -35.49
C LYS A 238 8.63 -30.18 -35.34
N ILE A 239 8.43 -30.90 -36.45
CA ILE A 239 8.54 -32.35 -36.55
C ILE A 239 9.83 -32.69 -37.30
N VAL A 240 10.54 -33.70 -36.81
CA VAL A 240 11.78 -34.27 -37.40
C VAL A 240 11.71 -35.78 -37.35
N ASP A 241 12.58 -36.47 -38.09
CA ASP A 241 12.55 -37.95 -38.25
C ASP A 241 12.70 -38.71 -36.92
N PHE A 242 13.35 -38.09 -35.91
CA PHE A 242 13.63 -38.72 -34.62
C PHE A 242 12.73 -38.19 -33.49
N GLY A 243 11.74 -37.31 -33.76
CA GLY A 243 10.84 -36.80 -32.75
C GLY A 243 10.16 -35.47 -33.11
N ALA A 244 9.59 -34.83 -32.12
CA ALA A 244 8.94 -33.52 -32.25
C ALA A 244 9.52 -32.53 -31.27
N PHE A 245 9.69 -31.28 -31.68
CA PHE A 245 9.98 -30.17 -30.78
C PHE A 245 8.65 -29.57 -30.32
N VAL A 246 8.49 -29.51 -29.01
CA VAL A 246 7.31 -29.01 -28.34
C VAL A 246 7.68 -27.75 -27.55
N ASN A 247 7.04 -26.64 -27.85
CA ASN A 247 7.22 -25.43 -27.06
C ASN A 247 6.54 -25.60 -25.71
N ILE A 248 7.32 -25.79 -24.65
CA ILE A 248 6.86 -26.11 -23.30
C ILE A 248 6.80 -24.87 -22.38
N LEU A 249 7.62 -23.86 -22.67
CA LEU A 249 7.67 -22.57 -21.99
C LEU A 249 7.97 -21.48 -23.03
N PRO A 250 7.68 -20.21 -22.78
CA PRO A 250 7.99 -19.11 -23.68
C PRO A 250 9.47 -19.13 -24.11
N GLY A 251 9.73 -19.35 -25.40
CA GLY A 251 11.07 -19.42 -25.97
C GLY A 251 11.88 -20.70 -25.67
N LYS A 252 11.27 -21.73 -25.07
CA LYS A 252 11.92 -23.01 -24.73
C LYS A 252 11.20 -24.19 -25.34
N ASP A 253 11.90 -24.91 -26.20
CA ASP A 253 11.41 -26.08 -26.88
C ASP A 253 12.01 -27.34 -26.25
N GLY A 254 11.17 -28.26 -25.85
CA GLY A 254 11.56 -29.62 -25.44
C GLY A 254 11.55 -30.59 -26.63
N LEU A 255 12.47 -31.50 -26.66
CA LEU A 255 12.45 -32.59 -27.63
C LEU A 255 11.65 -33.77 -27.09
N LEU A 256 10.53 -34.10 -27.73
CA LEU A 256 9.82 -35.36 -27.54
C LEU A 256 10.38 -36.35 -28.53
N HIS A 257 11.25 -37.25 -28.05
CA HIS A 257 11.86 -38.29 -28.89
C HIS A 257 10.80 -39.29 -29.34
N VAL A 258 11.00 -39.88 -30.53
CA VAL A 258 10.04 -40.85 -31.12
C VAL A 258 9.73 -42.03 -30.21
N SER A 259 10.68 -42.47 -29.38
CA SER A 259 10.47 -43.55 -28.39
C SER A 259 9.55 -43.19 -27.23
N GLU A 260 9.31 -41.93 -27.01
CA GLU A 260 8.54 -41.43 -25.86
C GLU A 260 7.15 -40.89 -26.26
N ILE A 261 6.80 -40.95 -27.55
CA ILE A 261 5.50 -40.48 -28.06
C ILE A 261 4.38 -41.44 -27.68
N SER A 262 4.65 -42.77 -27.76
CA SER A 262 3.66 -43.81 -27.45
C SER A 262 4.34 -45.03 -26.83
N ASN A 263 3.56 -45.84 -26.11
CA ASN A 263 3.97 -47.16 -25.63
C ASN A 263 4.13 -48.18 -26.79
N GLU A 264 3.55 -47.89 -27.97
CA GLU A 264 3.70 -48.67 -29.17
C GLU A 264 4.74 -48.01 -30.11
N ARG A 265 5.42 -48.82 -30.93
CA ARG A 265 6.43 -48.31 -31.85
C ARG A 265 5.79 -47.38 -32.89
N VAL A 266 6.16 -46.13 -32.86
CA VAL A 266 5.77 -45.12 -33.85
C VAL A 266 6.73 -45.26 -35.06
N GLU A 267 6.23 -45.54 -36.26
CA GLU A 267 7.05 -45.64 -37.46
C GLU A 267 7.27 -44.28 -38.13
N ASN A 268 6.35 -43.36 -38.00
CA ASN A 268 6.44 -42.03 -38.59
C ASN A 268 5.90 -41.00 -37.58
N VAL A 269 6.72 -40.03 -37.22
CA VAL A 269 6.40 -38.99 -36.23
C VAL A 269 5.28 -38.02 -36.69
N SER A 270 4.98 -38.05 -38.00
CA SER A 270 3.95 -37.19 -38.61
C SER A 270 2.54 -37.76 -38.53
N ASP A 271 2.38 -39.03 -38.17
CA ASP A 271 1.09 -39.70 -38.02
C ASP A 271 0.52 -39.53 -36.63
#